data_65fc40faadaeb6a824df44850acc051e
#
_entry.id   65fc40faadaeb6a824df44850acc051e
#
_cell.length_a   1.000
_cell.length_b   1.000
_cell.length_c   1.000
_cell.angle_alpha   90.00
_cell.angle_beta   90.00
_cell.angle_gamma   90.00
#
_symmetry.space_group_name_H-M   'P 1'
#
loop_
_entity.id
_entity.type
_entity.pdbx_description
1 polymer ?
#
loop_
_entity_poly.entity_id
_entity_poly.type
_entity_poly.pdbx_seq_one_letter_code
_entity_poly.pdbx_strand_id
1 'polypeptide(L)'
;DDGTLRLYQKGNKNNRAEISVFDREFVTTETVNTPAGAFYCTKVKYEMNIWTPKETIKGYGYEWYAPNIGIVRSEQYNNKKELQSYSVLERIKK
;
A
#
# COMPACT_ATOMS: atom_id res chain seq x y z
N ASP A 1 8.73 3.72 9.01
CA ASP A 1 8.05 3.32 10.24
C ASP A 1 7.18 2.10 10.01
N ASP A 2 7.22 1.20 10.96
CA ASP A 2 6.37 0.02 10.92
C ASP A 2 5.03 0.34 11.56
N GLY A 3 3.98 -0.28 11.04
CA GLY A 3 2.66 -0.07 11.57
C GLY A 3 1.79 -1.30 11.43
N THR A 4 0.78 -1.37 12.27
CA THR A 4 -0.19 -2.45 12.21
C THR A 4 -1.59 -1.86 12.12
N LEU A 5 -2.34 -2.31 11.13
CA LEU A 5 -3.73 -1.93 10.95
C LEU A 5 -4.60 -3.15 11.19
N ARG A 6 -5.73 -2.93 11.84
CA ARG A 6 -6.70 -3.99 12.07
C ARG A 6 -7.91 -3.75 11.21
N LEU A 7 -8.27 -4.77 10.45
CA LEU A 7 -9.41 -4.71 9.57
C LEU A 7 -10.47 -5.67 10.04
N TYR A 8 -11.72 -5.24 9.99
CA TYR A 8 -12.86 -6.06 10.40
C TYR A 8 -13.84 -6.12 9.26
N GLN A 9 -14.26 -7.32 8.91
CA GLN A 9 -15.35 -7.47 7.96
C GLN A 9 -16.66 -7.19 8.67
N LYS A 10 -17.51 -6.43 7.99
CA LYS A 10 -18.80 -6.05 8.53
C LYS A 10 -19.66 -7.30 8.77
N GLY A 11 -20.23 -7.40 9.96
CA GLY A 11 -21.15 -8.45 10.30
C GLY A 11 -20.53 -9.79 10.67
N ASN A 12 -19.21 -9.88 10.75
CA ASN A 12 -18.56 -11.13 11.11
C ASN A 12 -17.38 -10.87 12.04
N LYS A 13 -17.59 -11.15 13.31
CA LYS A 13 -16.58 -10.91 14.34
C LYS A 13 -15.35 -11.80 14.21
N ASN A 14 -15.47 -12.93 13.54
CA ASN A 14 -14.37 -13.88 13.41
C ASN A 14 -13.50 -13.59 12.19
N ASN A 15 -13.93 -12.70 11.32
CA ASN A 15 -13.17 -12.34 10.14
C ASN A 15 -12.35 -11.07 10.39
N ARG A 16 -11.34 -11.22 11.23
CA ARG A 16 -10.41 -10.13 11.48
C ARG A 16 -9.12 -10.39 10.74
N ALA A 17 -8.57 -9.33 10.18
CA ALA A 17 -7.25 -9.39 9.58
C ALA A 17 -6.41 -8.28 10.19
N GLU A 18 -5.15 -8.58 10.46
CA GLU A 18 -4.18 -7.58 10.89
C GLU A 18 -3.13 -7.46 9.82
N ILE A 19 -2.87 -6.22 9.42
CA ILE A 19 -1.85 -5.95 8.41
C ILE A 19 -0.68 -5.26 9.09
N SER A 20 0.49 -5.85 8.98
CA SER A 20 1.72 -5.26 9.48
C SER A 20 2.59 -4.88 8.29
N VAL A 21 3.06 -3.63 8.28
CA VAL A 21 3.92 -3.10 7.23
C VAL A 21 5.28 -2.80 7.85
N PHE A 22 6.33 -3.29 7.22
CA PHE A 22 7.68 -3.16 7.76
C PHE A 22 8.71 -3.14 6.63
N ASP A 23 9.96 -2.87 7.00
CA ASP A 23 11.09 -2.84 6.06
C ASP A 23 10.86 -1.90 4.89
N ARG A 24 10.45 -0.67 5.20
CA ARG A 24 10.30 0.36 4.17
C ARG A 24 11.67 0.78 3.67
N GLU A 25 11.83 0.84 2.34
CA GLU A 25 13.08 1.29 1.78
C GLU A 25 12.85 2.09 0.50
N PHE A 26 13.74 3.04 0.29
CA PHE A 26 13.74 3.85 -0.92
C PHE A 26 14.11 2.98 -2.12
N VAL A 27 13.37 3.13 -3.21
CA VAL A 27 13.67 2.43 -4.45
C VAL A 27 14.25 3.39 -5.48
N THR A 28 13.49 4.44 -5.81
CA THR A 28 13.91 5.40 -6.83
C THR A 28 12.99 6.62 -6.77
N THR A 29 13.26 7.57 -7.65
CA THR A 29 12.32 8.66 -7.92
C THR A 29 11.87 8.51 -9.37
N GLU A 30 10.62 8.85 -9.64
CA GLU A 30 10.08 8.77 -10.99
C GLU A 30 8.80 9.58 -11.09
N THR A 31 8.42 9.92 -12.31
CA THR A 31 7.18 10.64 -12.56
C THR A 31 6.04 9.64 -12.68
N VAL A 32 4.96 9.88 -11.95
CA VAL A 32 3.76 9.06 -11.98
C VAL A 32 2.63 9.88 -12.58
N ASN A 33 1.98 9.32 -13.60
CA ASN A 33 0.83 9.94 -14.23
C ASN A 33 -0.44 9.41 -13.59
N THR A 34 -1.29 10.32 -13.15
CA THR A 34 -2.57 9.98 -12.51
C THR A 34 -3.67 10.81 -13.13
N PRO A 35 -4.94 10.47 -12.89
CA PRO A 35 -6.04 11.35 -13.31
C PRO A 35 -5.94 12.78 -12.76
N ALA A 36 -5.25 12.96 -11.61
CA ALA A 36 -5.05 14.27 -11.01
C ALA A 36 -3.88 15.03 -11.64
N GLY A 37 -3.08 14.38 -12.50
CA GLY A 37 -1.93 15.00 -13.14
C GLY A 37 -0.68 14.16 -13.01
N ALA A 38 0.46 14.72 -13.42
CA ALA A 38 1.76 14.08 -13.34
C ALA A 38 2.49 14.61 -12.12
N PHE A 39 3.09 13.71 -11.35
CA PHE A 39 3.80 14.05 -10.12
C PHE A 39 5.16 13.39 -10.10
N TYR A 40 6.19 14.15 -9.71
CA TYR A 40 7.50 13.58 -9.49
C TYR A 40 7.53 13.00 -8.09
N CYS A 41 7.72 11.69 -7.99
CA CYS A 41 7.50 10.96 -6.74
C CYS A 41 8.72 10.23 -6.26
N THR A 42 8.77 10.01 -4.95
CA THR A 42 9.67 9.06 -4.33
C THR A 42 8.95 7.73 -4.23
N LYS A 43 9.56 6.67 -4.77
CA LYS A 43 9.00 5.32 -4.71
C LYS A 43 9.63 4.58 -3.54
N VAL A 44 8.78 4.00 -2.71
CA VAL A 44 9.19 3.25 -1.52
C VAL A 44 8.61 1.85 -1.63
N LYS A 45 9.42 0.84 -1.30
CA LYS A 45 8.96 -0.54 -1.19
C LYS A 45 8.82 -0.89 0.28
N TYR A 46 7.82 -1.72 0.60
CA TYR A 46 7.66 -2.24 1.95
C TYR A 46 7.24 -3.70 1.90
N GLU A 47 7.51 -4.40 2.99
CA GLU A 47 7.02 -5.76 3.19
C GLU A 47 5.76 -5.71 4.02
N MET A 48 4.89 -6.70 3.86
CA MET A 48 3.70 -6.77 4.68
C MET A 48 3.34 -8.21 5.01
N ASN A 49 2.77 -8.39 6.19
CA ASN A 49 2.16 -9.64 6.61
C ASN A 49 0.69 -9.36 6.90
N ILE A 50 -0.17 -10.24 6.45
CA ILE A 50 -1.59 -10.18 6.72
C ILE A 50 -1.95 -11.42 7.51
N TRP A 51 -2.34 -11.24 8.77
CA TRP A 51 -2.73 -12.36 9.64
C TRP A 51 -4.24 -12.47 9.62
N THR A 52 -4.70 -13.67 9.34
CA THR A 52 -6.13 -13.99 9.40
C THR A 52 -6.30 -15.17 10.34
N PRO A 53 -7.54 -15.50 10.76
CA PRO A 53 -7.75 -16.67 11.60
C PRO A 53 -7.31 -17.98 10.95
N LYS A 54 -7.18 -18.01 9.63
CA LYS A 54 -6.83 -19.24 8.91
C LYS A 54 -5.36 -19.32 8.53
N GLU A 55 -4.72 -18.19 8.25
CA GLU A 55 -3.37 -18.21 7.71
C GLU A 55 -2.70 -16.86 7.81
N THR A 56 -1.39 -16.86 7.63
CA THR A 56 -0.61 -15.64 7.46
C THR A 56 -0.25 -15.52 5.99
N ILE A 57 -0.61 -14.40 5.40
CA ILE A 57 -0.33 -14.10 4.00
C ILE A 57 0.81 -13.10 3.95
N LYS A 58 1.84 -13.41 3.19
CA LYS A 58 2.99 -12.52 3.02
C LYS A 58 2.90 -11.84 1.67
N GLY A 59 3.32 -10.58 1.64
CA GLY A 59 3.34 -9.83 0.40
C GLY A 59 4.24 -8.63 0.53
N TYR A 60 4.17 -7.77 -0.47
CA TYR A 60 4.93 -6.53 -0.46
C TYR A 60 4.16 -5.48 -1.24
N GLY A 61 4.60 -4.24 -1.14
CA GLY A 61 3.94 -3.17 -1.84
C GLY A 61 4.89 -2.05 -2.19
N TYR A 62 4.38 -1.14 -2.99
CA TYR A 62 5.09 0.09 -3.36
C TYR A 62 4.17 1.26 -3.10
N GLU A 63 4.78 2.38 -2.70
CA GLU A 63 4.07 3.63 -2.52
C GLU A 63 4.86 4.73 -3.22
N TRP A 64 4.15 5.60 -3.91
CA TRP A 64 4.75 6.75 -4.60
C TRP A 64 4.27 8.01 -3.90
N TYR A 65 5.23 8.76 -3.35
CA TYR A 65 4.94 9.97 -2.58
C TYR A 65 5.36 11.20 -3.35
N ALA A 66 4.46 12.16 -3.48
CA ALA A 66 4.77 13.47 -4.05
C ALA A 66 4.88 14.51 -2.94
N PRO A 67 5.85 15.43 -3.01
CA PRO A 67 5.98 16.47 -1.97
C PRO A 67 4.69 17.28 -1.83
N ASN A 68 4.31 17.52 -0.58
CA ASN A 68 3.13 18.33 -0.22
C ASN A 68 1.78 17.73 -0.64
N ILE A 69 1.79 16.57 -1.27
CA ILE A 69 0.57 15.89 -1.71
C ILE A 69 0.36 14.61 -0.89
N GLY A 70 1.42 13.81 -0.73
CA GLY A 70 1.32 12.53 -0.06
C GLY A 70 1.38 11.39 -1.07
N ILE A 71 0.68 10.30 -0.77
CA ILE A 71 0.69 9.13 -1.63
C ILE A 71 -0.18 9.39 -2.86
N VAL A 72 0.42 9.30 -4.05
CA VAL A 72 -0.32 9.48 -5.31
C VAL A 72 -0.60 8.15 -6.00
N ARG A 73 0.11 7.10 -5.63
CA ARG A 73 -0.13 5.75 -6.15
C ARG A 73 0.36 4.73 -5.14
N SER A 74 -0.33 3.61 -5.05
CA SER A 74 0.14 2.47 -4.26
C SER A 74 -0.23 1.19 -4.99
N GLU A 75 0.59 0.15 -4.77
CA GLU A 75 0.39 -1.18 -5.36
C GLU A 75 0.73 -2.21 -4.31
N GLN A 76 -0.08 -3.26 -4.22
CA GLN A 76 0.15 -4.37 -3.30
C GLN A 76 0.25 -5.66 -4.09
N TYR A 77 1.25 -6.47 -3.76
CA TYR A 77 1.54 -7.72 -4.44
C TYR A 77 1.57 -8.87 -3.44
N ASN A 78 1.23 -10.08 -3.90
CA ASN A 78 1.42 -11.27 -3.09
C ASN A 78 2.86 -11.76 -3.23
N ASN A 79 3.20 -12.85 -2.52
CA ASN A 79 4.57 -13.38 -2.55
C ASN A 79 4.93 -14.05 -3.88
N LYS A 80 3.98 -14.18 -4.80
CA LYS A 80 4.22 -14.68 -6.14
C LYS A 80 4.37 -13.56 -7.17
N LYS A 81 4.48 -12.32 -6.70
CA LYS A 81 4.66 -11.13 -7.54
C LYS A 81 3.44 -10.80 -8.39
N GLU A 82 2.27 -11.21 -7.93
CA GLU A 82 1.01 -10.91 -8.60
C GLU A 82 0.37 -9.70 -7.96
N LEU A 83 -0.02 -8.73 -8.78
CA LEU A 83 -0.68 -7.52 -8.29
C LEU A 83 -2.05 -7.87 -7.72
N GLN A 84 -2.27 -7.51 -6.45
CA GLN A 84 -3.52 -7.79 -5.76
C GLN A 84 -4.44 -6.59 -5.74
N SER A 85 -3.87 -5.40 -5.58
CA SER A 85 -4.67 -4.18 -5.53
C SER A 85 -3.76 -3.00 -5.84
N TYR A 86 -4.40 -1.90 -6.24
CA TYR A 86 -3.68 -0.65 -6.43
C TYR A 86 -4.64 0.51 -6.22
N SER A 87 -4.08 1.68 -5.98
CA SER A 87 -4.85 2.91 -5.93
C SER A 87 -4.04 4.03 -6.59
N VAL A 88 -4.73 5.01 -7.14
CA VAL A 88 -4.12 6.20 -7.71
C VAL A 88 -4.91 7.42 -7.27
N LEU A 89 -4.21 8.54 -7.19
CA LEU A 89 -4.85 9.81 -6.86
C LEU A 89 -5.70 10.25 -8.05
N GLU A 90 -7.00 10.40 -7.83
CA GLU A 90 -7.91 10.80 -8.89
C GLU A 90 -8.05 12.31 -9.02
N ARG A 91 -7.95 12.99 -7.88
CA ARG A 91 -8.01 14.47 -7.86
C ARG A 91 -7.51 14.96 -6.51
N ILE A 92 -7.07 16.19 -6.51
CA ILE A 92 -6.62 16.83 -5.28
C ILE A 92 -7.81 17.56 -4.66
N LYS A 93 -8.08 17.23 -3.40
CA LYS A 93 -9.12 17.94 -2.66
C LYS A 93 -8.53 19.21 -2.07
N LYS A 94 -9.31 20.25 -2.13
CA LYS A 94 -8.94 21.53 -1.54
C LYS A 94 -9.93 21.94 -0.48
#